data_e35b5908b578ff07197e000877722c69
#
_entry.id   e35b5908b578ff07197e000877722c69
#
_cell.length_a   1.000
_cell.length_b   1.000
_cell.length_c   1.000
_cell.angle_alpha   90.00
_cell.angle_beta   90.00
_cell.angle_gamma   90.00
#
_symmetry.space_group_name_H-M   'P 1'
#
loop_
_entity.id
_entity.type
_entity.pdbx_description
1 polymer ?
#
loop_
_entity_poly.entity_id
_entity_poly.type
_entity_poly.pdbx_seq_one_letter_code
_entity_poly.pdbx_strand_id
1 'polypeptide(L)'
;MASNSSREIIHLVASLLVLTIAFTYPNLDPGLMVIVAFGVGTGFILHELAHKFTAQRYGYVADYEASPMGLLLAIGLKIFTGIVFAAPGAVMIRGRRYVYGQDEDQYLNSTAREFAYISVSGAVVNLMLAIIFLTVSFFITDQLISKILSWSAFINVFLAGFNMIPFGPLDGAKVWRYNPVLWGVVGIPAIILFLFVNFLLPP
;
A
#
# COMPACT_ATOMS: atom_id res chain seq x y z
N MET A 1 5.14 -17.28 -19.04
CA MET A 1 6.50 -16.97 -18.51
C MET A 1 6.44 -17.13 -17.02
N ALA A 2 7.29 -18.00 -16.42
CA ALA A 2 7.31 -18.16 -14.98
C ALA A 2 7.72 -16.84 -14.33
N SER A 3 6.97 -16.40 -13.33
CA SER A 3 7.34 -15.30 -12.45
C SER A 3 8.74 -15.59 -11.90
N ASN A 4 9.64 -14.61 -11.99
CA ASN A 4 10.96 -14.76 -11.39
C ASN A 4 10.83 -14.47 -9.87
N SER A 5 10.22 -15.41 -9.14
CA SER A 5 9.89 -15.29 -7.72
C SER A 5 11.04 -14.77 -6.87
N SER A 6 12.28 -15.14 -7.22
CA SER A 6 13.46 -14.66 -6.49
C SER A 6 13.68 -13.16 -6.66
N ARG A 7 13.45 -12.61 -7.85
CA ARG A 7 13.56 -11.14 -8.10
C ARG A 7 12.48 -10.38 -7.35
N GLU A 8 11.26 -10.85 -7.40
CA GLU A 8 10.15 -10.23 -6.69
C GLU A 8 10.39 -10.17 -5.18
N ILE A 9 10.89 -11.27 -4.59
CA ILE A 9 11.24 -11.31 -3.16
C ILE A 9 12.34 -10.29 -2.84
N ILE A 10 13.38 -10.20 -3.66
CA ILE A 10 14.46 -9.20 -3.47
C ILE A 10 13.90 -7.79 -3.50
N HIS A 11 13.01 -7.48 -4.45
CA HIS A 11 12.37 -6.18 -4.58
C HIS A 11 11.49 -5.86 -3.36
N LEU A 12 10.69 -6.81 -2.88
CA LEU A 12 9.86 -6.65 -1.67
C LEU A 12 10.72 -6.41 -0.43
N VAL A 13 11.79 -7.19 -0.25
CA VAL A 13 12.70 -7.03 0.89
C VAL A 13 13.42 -5.68 0.84
N ALA A 14 13.93 -5.28 -0.32
CA ALA A 14 14.58 -3.97 -0.48
C ALA A 14 13.62 -2.82 -0.13
N SER A 15 12.38 -2.88 -0.61
CA SER A 15 11.35 -1.89 -0.33
C SER A 15 10.95 -1.87 1.15
N LEU A 16 10.82 -3.04 1.78
CA LEU A 16 10.56 -3.17 3.22
C LEU A 16 11.66 -2.49 4.05
N LEU A 17 12.93 -2.75 3.73
CA LEU A 17 14.06 -2.15 4.45
C LEU A 17 14.08 -0.62 4.28
N VAL A 18 13.91 -0.13 3.06
CA VAL A 18 13.89 1.31 2.76
C VAL A 18 12.74 2.01 3.46
N LEU A 19 11.53 1.45 3.43
CA LEU A 19 10.38 2.02 4.13
C LEU A 19 10.55 1.97 5.65
N THR A 20 11.10 0.88 6.20
CA THR A 20 11.39 0.81 7.64
C THR A 20 12.33 1.94 8.07
N ILE A 21 13.41 2.18 7.33
CA ILE A 21 14.33 3.29 7.59
C ILE A 21 13.61 4.63 7.45
N ALA A 22 12.80 4.82 6.40
CA ALA A 22 12.08 6.07 6.19
C ALA A 22 11.08 6.38 7.32
N PHE A 23 10.38 5.38 7.83
CA PHE A 23 9.44 5.58 8.94
C PHE A 23 10.12 5.80 10.28
N THR A 24 11.33 5.24 10.50
CA THR A 24 12.06 5.40 11.77
C THR A 24 12.97 6.63 11.82
N TYR A 25 13.44 7.13 10.68
CA TYR A 25 14.32 8.29 10.64
C TYR A 25 13.67 9.55 11.24
N PRO A 26 14.37 10.36 12.06
CA PRO A 26 15.81 10.30 12.39
C PRO A 26 16.15 9.35 13.55
N ASN A 27 15.17 8.74 14.22
CA ASN A 27 15.41 7.86 15.37
C ASN A 27 15.60 6.40 14.90
N LEU A 28 16.85 6.04 14.59
CA LEU A 28 17.20 4.69 14.13
C LEU A 28 17.47 3.72 15.31
N ASP A 29 16.64 3.79 16.37
CA ASP A 29 16.69 2.84 17.47
C ASP A 29 16.33 1.42 16.99
N PRO A 30 17.18 0.41 17.26
CA PRO A 30 16.94 -0.96 16.79
C PRO A 30 15.61 -1.56 17.26
N GLY A 31 15.17 -1.25 18.49
CA GLY A 31 13.90 -1.73 19.02
C GLY A 31 12.72 -1.10 18.26
N LEU A 32 12.77 0.20 18.00
CA LEU A 32 11.77 0.89 17.19
C LEU A 32 11.78 0.36 15.75
N MET A 33 12.95 0.13 15.16
CA MET A 33 13.06 -0.41 13.80
C MET A 33 12.38 -1.78 13.67
N VAL A 34 12.50 -2.66 14.66
CA VAL A 34 11.80 -3.97 14.64
C VAL A 34 10.29 -3.78 14.71
N ILE A 35 9.80 -2.88 15.57
CA ILE A 35 8.38 -2.57 15.69
C ILE A 35 7.83 -2.02 14.36
N VAL A 36 8.51 -1.04 13.79
CA VAL A 36 8.13 -0.42 12.52
C VAL A 36 8.25 -1.42 11.36
N ALA A 37 9.28 -2.27 11.34
CA ALA A 37 9.43 -3.31 10.32
C ALA A 37 8.25 -4.30 10.32
N PHE A 38 7.69 -4.62 11.49
CA PHE A 38 6.47 -5.44 11.57
C PHE A 38 5.27 -4.71 10.97
N GLY A 39 5.07 -3.42 11.31
CA GLY A 39 3.98 -2.61 10.76
C GLY A 39 4.10 -2.40 9.25
N VAL A 40 5.31 -2.06 8.76
CA VAL A 40 5.59 -1.93 7.32
C VAL A 40 5.45 -3.28 6.62
N GLY A 41 5.97 -4.35 7.21
CA GLY A 41 5.87 -5.70 6.65
C GLY A 41 4.43 -6.14 6.44
N THR A 42 3.60 -6.00 7.47
CA THR A 42 2.18 -6.32 7.37
C THR A 42 1.44 -5.34 6.44
N GLY A 43 1.70 -4.05 6.55
CA GLY A 43 1.02 -3.03 5.75
C GLY A 43 1.44 -3.07 4.29
N PHE A 44 2.72 -2.89 3.99
CA PHE A 44 3.22 -2.79 2.62
C PHE A 44 3.14 -4.11 1.85
N ILE A 45 3.63 -5.23 2.44
CA ILE A 45 3.64 -6.51 1.71
C ILE A 45 2.22 -6.99 1.42
N LEU A 46 1.29 -6.92 2.40
CA LEU A 46 -0.08 -7.34 2.17
C LEU A 46 -0.84 -6.41 1.23
N HIS A 47 -0.50 -5.12 1.19
CA HIS A 47 -0.99 -4.16 0.20
C HIS A 47 -0.62 -4.58 -1.23
N GLU A 48 0.67 -4.85 -1.48
CA GLU A 48 1.14 -5.27 -2.80
C GLU A 48 0.60 -6.64 -3.19
N LEU A 49 0.51 -7.58 -2.24
CA LEU A 49 -0.11 -8.88 -2.47
C LEU A 49 -1.60 -8.76 -2.78
N ALA A 50 -2.32 -7.81 -2.19
CA ALA A 50 -3.72 -7.56 -2.52
C ALA A 50 -3.89 -7.14 -3.98
N HIS A 51 -3.05 -6.23 -4.48
CA HIS A 51 -3.03 -5.87 -5.91
C HIS A 51 -2.72 -7.09 -6.78
N LYS A 52 -1.67 -7.82 -6.44
CA LYS A 52 -1.23 -9.00 -7.19
C LYS A 52 -2.32 -10.06 -7.27
N PHE A 53 -2.88 -10.48 -6.14
CA PHE A 53 -3.90 -11.52 -6.12
C PHE A 53 -5.20 -11.08 -6.79
N THR A 54 -5.59 -9.81 -6.64
CA THR A 54 -6.76 -9.27 -7.32
C THR A 54 -6.55 -9.27 -8.84
N ALA A 55 -5.36 -8.84 -9.32
CA ALA A 55 -5.02 -8.89 -10.74
C ALA A 55 -5.02 -10.33 -11.29
N GLN A 56 -4.41 -11.27 -10.55
CA GLN A 56 -4.39 -12.68 -10.91
C GLN A 56 -5.80 -13.30 -10.96
N ARG A 57 -6.71 -12.89 -10.08
CA ARG A 57 -8.12 -13.33 -10.10
C ARG A 57 -8.84 -12.91 -11.37
N TYR A 58 -8.46 -11.78 -11.96
CA TYR A 58 -8.94 -11.34 -13.27
C TYR A 58 -8.18 -11.95 -14.45
N GLY A 59 -7.18 -12.82 -14.19
CA GLY A 59 -6.42 -13.54 -15.20
C GLY A 59 -5.22 -12.79 -15.76
N TYR A 60 -4.78 -11.73 -15.09
CA TYR A 60 -3.53 -11.03 -15.41
C TYR A 60 -2.31 -11.73 -14.79
N VAL A 61 -1.16 -11.55 -15.42
CA VAL A 61 0.14 -11.84 -14.78
C VAL A 61 0.56 -10.60 -14.02
N ALA A 62 0.90 -10.77 -12.74
CA ALA A 62 1.19 -9.66 -11.85
C ALA A 62 2.37 -9.99 -10.93
N ASP A 63 3.39 -9.15 -10.94
CA ASP A 63 4.61 -9.27 -10.14
C ASP A 63 5.00 -7.90 -9.58
N TYR A 64 5.45 -7.86 -8.31
CA TYR A 64 5.95 -6.63 -7.72
C TYR A 64 7.35 -6.27 -8.27
N GLU A 65 7.52 -5.00 -8.66
CA GLU A 65 8.80 -4.44 -9.07
C GLU A 65 9.10 -3.16 -8.27
N ALA A 66 10.24 -3.14 -7.57
CA ALA A 66 10.72 -1.93 -6.89
C ALA A 66 11.19 -0.90 -7.93
N SER A 67 10.87 0.36 -7.68
CA SER A 67 11.33 1.49 -8.49
C SER A 67 12.57 2.12 -7.86
N PRO A 68 13.72 2.19 -8.54
CA PRO A 68 14.89 2.90 -8.01
C PRO A 68 14.59 4.33 -7.61
N MET A 69 13.78 5.04 -8.41
CA MET A 69 13.34 6.40 -8.10
C MET A 69 12.41 6.43 -6.88
N GLY A 70 11.47 5.48 -6.76
CA GLY A 70 10.58 5.37 -5.60
C GLY A 70 11.35 5.12 -4.31
N LEU A 71 12.37 4.23 -4.34
CA LEU A 71 13.26 3.97 -3.21
C LEU A 71 14.06 5.22 -2.80
N LEU A 72 14.61 5.94 -3.78
CA LEU A 72 15.32 7.19 -3.53
C LEU A 72 14.42 8.27 -2.95
N LEU A 73 13.19 8.42 -3.48
CA LEU A 73 12.23 9.38 -2.98
C LEU A 73 11.76 9.04 -1.56
N ALA A 74 11.60 7.76 -1.22
CA ALA A 74 11.20 7.35 0.13
C ALA A 74 12.19 7.83 1.20
N ILE A 75 13.49 7.69 0.96
CA ILE A 75 14.53 8.16 1.89
C ILE A 75 14.80 9.66 1.71
N GLY A 76 14.95 10.13 0.47
CA GLY A 76 15.33 11.51 0.18
C GLY A 76 14.31 12.51 0.70
N LEU A 77 13.02 12.34 0.41
CA LEU A 77 12.00 13.23 0.91
C LEU A 77 11.92 13.19 2.44
N LYS A 78 12.07 12.00 3.06
CA LYS A 78 12.08 11.91 4.51
C LYS A 78 13.21 12.71 5.15
N ILE A 79 14.44 12.64 4.61
CA ILE A 79 15.60 13.37 5.12
C ILE A 79 15.43 14.89 4.96
N PHE A 80 15.00 15.34 3.78
CA PHE A 80 14.96 16.78 3.45
C PHE A 80 13.68 17.49 3.90
N THR A 81 12.54 16.79 3.98
CA THR A 81 11.24 17.40 4.26
C THR A 81 10.51 16.81 5.48
N GLY A 82 11.00 15.70 6.02
CA GLY A 82 10.31 14.95 7.07
C GLY A 82 9.13 14.08 6.58
N ILE A 83 8.79 14.15 5.29
CA ILE A 83 7.63 13.44 4.71
C ILE A 83 8.07 12.06 4.22
N VAL A 84 7.35 11.00 4.61
CA VAL A 84 7.56 9.66 4.07
C VAL A 84 6.85 9.52 2.72
N PHE A 85 7.58 9.17 1.67
CA PHE A 85 7.03 8.81 0.38
C PHE A 85 6.90 7.28 0.31
N ALA A 86 5.69 6.76 0.52
CA ALA A 86 5.46 5.32 0.68
C ALA A 86 5.06 4.62 -0.63
N ALA A 87 5.74 4.92 -1.74
CA ALA A 87 5.56 4.27 -3.03
C ALA A 87 6.92 3.80 -3.59
N PRO A 88 7.58 2.79 -2.96
CA PRO A 88 8.90 2.32 -3.35
C PRO A 88 8.90 1.48 -4.62
N GLY A 89 7.74 1.12 -5.13
CA GLY A 89 7.55 0.31 -6.34
C GLY A 89 6.08 0.15 -6.65
N ALA A 90 5.75 -0.82 -7.50
CA ALA A 90 4.38 -1.14 -7.87
C ALA A 90 4.24 -2.59 -8.38
N VAL A 91 3.02 -3.13 -8.31
CA VAL A 91 2.68 -4.38 -9.00
C VAL A 91 2.54 -4.11 -10.50
N MET A 92 3.42 -4.72 -11.28
CA MET A 92 3.39 -4.68 -12.74
C MET A 92 2.38 -5.69 -13.26
N ILE A 93 1.34 -5.19 -13.89
CA ILE A 93 0.24 -6.00 -14.45
C ILE A 93 0.49 -6.17 -15.94
N ARG A 94 0.60 -7.43 -16.37
CA ARG A 94 0.91 -7.81 -17.77
C ARG A 94 -0.11 -8.82 -18.26
N GLY A 95 -0.25 -8.85 -19.59
CA GLY A 95 -1.18 -9.77 -20.25
C GLY A 95 -2.60 -9.21 -20.27
N ARG A 96 -3.30 -9.55 -21.34
CA ARG A 96 -4.66 -9.10 -21.59
C ARG A 96 -5.56 -10.32 -21.66
N ARG A 97 -6.56 -10.38 -20.78
CA ARG A 97 -7.58 -11.41 -20.89
C ARG A 97 -8.54 -11.04 -22.02
N TYR A 98 -8.35 -11.65 -23.18
CA TYR A 98 -9.33 -11.53 -24.25
C TYR A 98 -10.49 -12.51 -23.98
N VAL A 99 -11.69 -11.98 -23.85
CA VAL A 99 -12.91 -12.80 -23.76
C VAL A 99 -13.53 -12.86 -25.15
N TYR A 100 -13.56 -14.06 -25.74
CA TYR A 100 -14.11 -14.26 -27.08
C TYR A 100 -15.57 -13.82 -27.14
N GLY A 101 -15.91 -12.98 -28.12
CA GLY A 101 -17.29 -12.50 -28.32
C GLY A 101 -17.68 -11.20 -27.62
N GLN A 102 -16.75 -10.54 -26.92
CA GLN A 102 -16.98 -9.15 -26.45
C GLN A 102 -16.71 -8.15 -27.57
N ASP A 103 -17.56 -7.12 -27.67
CA ASP A 103 -17.27 -5.94 -28.47
C ASP A 103 -16.22 -5.03 -27.76
N GLU A 104 -15.66 -4.06 -28.50
CA GLU A 104 -14.58 -3.22 -28.00
C GLU A 104 -14.99 -2.38 -26.80
N ASP A 105 -16.21 -1.83 -26.79
CA ASP A 105 -16.71 -0.99 -25.70
C ASP A 105 -16.93 -1.80 -24.42
N GLN A 106 -17.50 -3.01 -24.52
CA GLN A 106 -17.66 -3.92 -23.39
C GLN A 106 -16.32 -4.34 -22.82
N TYR A 107 -15.34 -4.59 -23.69
CA TYR A 107 -13.97 -4.91 -23.28
C TYR A 107 -13.30 -3.76 -22.53
N LEU A 108 -13.36 -2.52 -23.04
CA LEU A 108 -12.77 -1.34 -22.40
C LEU A 108 -13.43 -1.05 -21.05
N ASN A 109 -14.75 -1.14 -20.96
CA ASN A 109 -15.50 -0.91 -19.73
C ASN A 109 -15.20 -1.99 -18.66
N SER A 110 -15.09 -3.27 -19.04
CA SER A 110 -14.71 -4.33 -18.12
C SER A 110 -13.29 -4.14 -17.60
N THR A 111 -12.36 -3.80 -18.47
CA THR A 111 -10.96 -3.54 -18.12
C THR A 111 -10.83 -2.36 -17.15
N ALA A 112 -11.54 -1.26 -17.41
CA ALA A 112 -11.55 -0.10 -16.50
C ALA A 112 -12.05 -0.47 -15.09
N ARG A 113 -13.14 -1.26 -15.00
CA ARG A 113 -13.67 -1.76 -13.73
C ARG A 113 -12.67 -2.66 -13.01
N GLU A 114 -12.04 -3.60 -13.71
CA GLU A 114 -11.03 -4.49 -13.15
C GLU A 114 -9.84 -3.69 -12.58
N PHE A 115 -9.32 -2.72 -13.31
CA PHE A 115 -8.23 -1.87 -12.83
C PHE A 115 -8.62 -1.01 -11.63
N ALA A 116 -9.86 -0.53 -11.55
CA ALA A 116 -10.35 0.16 -10.35
C ALA A 116 -10.31 -0.76 -9.11
N TYR A 117 -10.82 -1.99 -9.23
CA TYR A 117 -10.82 -2.95 -8.12
C TYR A 117 -9.42 -3.43 -7.74
N ILE A 118 -8.55 -3.65 -8.73
CA ILE A 118 -7.15 -3.99 -8.46
C ILE A 118 -6.50 -2.84 -7.68
N SER A 119 -6.65 -1.59 -8.16
CA SER A 119 -5.99 -0.45 -7.54
C SER A 119 -6.52 -0.10 -6.14
N VAL A 120 -7.79 -0.35 -5.83
CA VAL A 120 -8.34 -0.08 -4.49
C VAL A 120 -8.01 -1.17 -3.48
N SER A 121 -7.68 -2.38 -3.93
CA SER A 121 -7.55 -3.55 -3.05
C SER A 121 -6.47 -3.40 -1.98
N GLY A 122 -5.34 -2.76 -2.30
CA GLY A 122 -4.27 -2.49 -1.34
C GLY A 122 -4.74 -1.59 -0.19
N ALA A 123 -5.39 -0.48 -0.52
CA ALA A 123 -5.91 0.44 0.49
C ALA A 123 -6.99 -0.20 1.36
N VAL A 124 -7.86 -1.04 0.79
CA VAL A 124 -8.88 -1.79 1.55
C VAL A 124 -8.22 -2.72 2.55
N VAL A 125 -7.21 -3.48 2.15
CA VAL A 125 -6.45 -4.36 3.06
C VAL A 125 -5.81 -3.56 4.19
N ASN A 126 -5.17 -2.43 3.89
CA ASN A 126 -4.58 -1.58 4.91
C ASN A 126 -5.63 -1.04 5.91
N LEU A 127 -6.79 -0.57 5.44
CA LEU A 127 -7.85 -0.11 6.34
C LEU A 127 -8.36 -1.26 7.25
N MET A 128 -8.52 -2.46 6.70
CA MET A 128 -8.93 -3.63 7.49
C MET A 128 -7.87 -3.97 8.56
N LEU A 129 -6.59 -3.98 8.19
CA LEU A 129 -5.49 -4.24 9.13
C LEU A 129 -5.42 -3.17 10.21
N ALA A 130 -5.59 -1.89 9.86
CA ALA A 130 -5.63 -0.81 10.84
C ALA A 130 -6.74 -1.01 11.86
N ILE A 131 -7.95 -1.36 11.41
CA ILE A 131 -9.08 -1.66 12.29
C ILE A 131 -8.76 -2.85 13.21
N ILE A 132 -8.21 -3.94 12.65
CA ILE A 132 -7.83 -5.12 13.43
C ILE A 132 -6.80 -4.76 14.49
N PHE A 133 -5.70 -4.10 14.13
CA PHE A 133 -4.65 -3.73 15.07
C PHE A 133 -5.16 -2.78 16.16
N LEU A 134 -5.95 -1.77 15.81
CA LEU A 134 -6.57 -0.87 16.79
C LEU A 134 -7.51 -1.63 17.71
N THR A 135 -8.40 -2.46 17.18
CA THR A 135 -9.35 -3.22 18.00
C THR A 135 -8.63 -4.13 18.97
N VAL A 136 -7.62 -4.88 18.51
CA VAL A 136 -6.86 -5.78 19.37
C VAL A 136 -6.07 -5.00 20.42
N SER A 137 -5.54 -3.82 20.10
CA SER A 137 -4.79 -3.00 21.06
C SER A 137 -5.59 -2.59 22.28
N PHE A 138 -6.92 -2.44 22.17
CA PHE A 138 -7.80 -2.12 23.32
C PHE A 138 -7.90 -3.24 24.36
N PHE A 139 -7.60 -4.48 23.98
CA PHE A 139 -7.68 -5.64 24.87
C PHE A 139 -6.31 -6.07 25.40
N ILE A 140 -5.23 -5.43 24.96
CA ILE A 140 -3.86 -5.77 25.34
C ILE A 140 -3.36 -4.80 26.40
N THR A 141 -2.91 -5.35 27.53
CA THR A 141 -2.31 -4.59 28.66
C THR A 141 -0.78 -4.57 28.61
N ASP A 142 -0.16 -5.47 27.85
CA ASP A 142 1.29 -5.47 27.65
C ASP A 142 1.73 -4.27 26.82
N GLN A 143 2.63 -3.47 27.37
CA GLN A 143 3.07 -2.21 26.77
C GLN A 143 3.81 -2.40 25.44
N LEU A 144 4.63 -3.46 25.32
CA LEU A 144 5.38 -3.72 24.09
C LEU A 144 4.43 -4.15 22.96
N ILE A 145 3.52 -5.08 23.26
CA ILE A 145 2.55 -5.56 22.28
C ILE A 145 1.62 -4.42 21.87
N SER A 146 1.13 -3.62 22.82
CA SER A 146 0.29 -2.44 22.53
C SER A 146 1.02 -1.44 21.64
N LYS A 147 2.31 -1.19 21.87
CA LYS A 147 3.14 -0.33 21.02
C LYS A 147 3.29 -0.88 19.60
N ILE A 148 3.52 -2.19 19.45
CA ILE A 148 3.60 -2.85 18.13
C ILE A 148 2.29 -2.68 17.37
N LEU A 149 1.16 -2.93 18.01
CA LEU A 149 -0.16 -2.81 17.39
C LEU A 149 -0.50 -1.38 17.00
N SER A 150 -0.19 -0.39 17.87
CA SER A 150 -0.43 1.02 17.59
C SER A 150 0.40 1.52 16.41
N TRP A 151 1.70 1.20 16.36
CA TRP A 151 2.55 1.51 15.21
C TRP A 151 2.07 0.83 13.94
N SER A 152 1.65 -0.43 14.03
CA SER A 152 1.12 -1.16 12.87
C SER A 152 -0.17 -0.54 12.36
N ALA A 153 -1.08 -0.14 13.24
CA ALA A 153 -2.30 0.57 12.88
C ALA A 153 -1.99 1.91 12.20
N PHE A 154 -1.09 2.71 12.81
CA PHE A 154 -0.65 3.99 12.25
C PHE A 154 -0.10 3.83 10.83
N ILE A 155 0.85 2.89 10.62
CA ILE A 155 1.46 2.65 9.31
C ILE A 155 0.41 2.20 8.29
N ASN A 156 -0.53 1.34 8.67
CA ASN A 156 -1.58 0.88 7.78
C ASN A 156 -2.54 2.01 7.37
N VAL A 157 -2.93 2.89 8.31
CA VAL A 157 -3.72 4.11 7.98
C VAL A 157 -2.92 5.02 7.06
N PHE A 158 -1.62 5.21 7.36
CA PHE A 158 -0.73 6.02 6.54
C PHE A 158 -0.68 5.50 5.10
N LEU A 159 -0.41 4.20 4.92
CA LEU A 159 -0.31 3.57 3.61
C LEU A 159 -1.64 3.64 2.84
N ALA A 160 -2.77 3.41 3.50
CA ALA A 160 -4.08 3.52 2.87
C ALA A 160 -4.35 4.94 2.36
N GLY A 161 -4.19 5.94 3.23
CA GLY A 161 -4.50 7.32 2.87
C GLY A 161 -3.52 7.91 1.86
N PHE A 162 -2.22 7.66 2.02
CA PHE A 162 -1.19 8.09 1.09
C PHE A 162 -1.44 7.54 -0.31
N ASN A 163 -1.70 6.22 -0.43
CA ASN A 163 -1.95 5.60 -1.73
C ASN A 163 -3.29 6.01 -2.35
N MET A 164 -4.27 6.48 -1.56
CA MET A 164 -5.55 6.99 -2.09
C MET A 164 -5.51 8.44 -2.53
N ILE A 165 -4.38 9.16 -2.40
CA ILE A 165 -4.22 10.49 -3.00
C ILE A 165 -4.39 10.36 -4.53
N PRO A 166 -5.30 11.14 -5.17
CA PRO A 166 -5.60 10.99 -6.60
C PRO A 166 -4.58 11.72 -7.48
N PHE A 167 -3.29 11.43 -7.28
CA PHE A 167 -2.20 12.11 -7.98
C PHE A 167 -1.03 11.15 -8.30
N GLY A 168 -0.39 11.38 -9.44
CA GLY A 168 0.85 10.71 -9.86
C GLY A 168 0.70 9.20 -10.07
N PRO A 169 1.69 8.40 -9.62
CA PRO A 169 1.69 6.95 -9.80
C PRO A 169 0.84 6.21 -8.75
N LEU A 170 0.25 6.93 -7.78
CA LEU A 170 -0.48 6.36 -6.67
C LEU A 170 -1.77 5.67 -7.11
N ASP A 171 -2.24 4.72 -6.31
CA ASP A 171 -3.42 3.93 -6.66
C ASP A 171 -4.70 4.76 -6.69
N GLY A 172 -4.79 5.78 -5.83
CA GLY A 172 -5.89 6.74 -5.83
C GLY A 172 -6.11 7.42 -7.18
N ALA A 173 -5.04 7.73 -7.90
CA ALA A 173 -5.14 8.30 -9.25
C ALA A 173 -5.76 7.32 -10.25
N LYS A 174 -5.43 6.03 -10.13
CA LYS A 174 -5.99 4.96 -10.97
C LYS A 174 -7.46 4.72 -10.61
N VAL A 175 -7.77 4.60 -9.29
CA VAL A 175 -9.16 4.42 -8.84
C VAL A 175 -10.03 5.60 -9.25
N TRP A 176 -9.57 6.85 -9.03
CA TRP A 176 -10.29 8.05 -9.47
C TRP A 176 -10.58 8.06 -10.96
N ARG A 177 -9.57 7.69 -11.77
CA ARG A 177 -9.70 7.67 -13.24
C ARG A 177 -10.72 6.64 -13.73
N TYR A 178 -10.75 5.45 -13.12
CA TYR A 178 -11.56 4.35 -13.60
C TYR A 178 -12.93 4.23 -12.91
N ASN A 179 -13.03 4.66 -11.64
CA ASN A 179 -14.27 4.64 -10.86
C ASN A 179 -14.25 5.71 -9.76
N PRO A 180 -14.65 6.97 -10.06
CA PRO A 180 -14.67 8.06 -9.09
C PRO A 180 -15.57 7.82 -7.88
N VAL A 181 -16.66 7.07 -8.05
CA VAL A 181 -17.58 6.73 -6.95
C VAL A 181 -16.87 5.80 -5.95
N LEU A 182 -16.22 4.75 -6.45
CA LEU A 182 -15.43 3.84 -5.61
C LEU A 182 -14.30 4.59 -4.89
N TRP A 183 -13.65 5.52 -5.60
CA TRP A 183 -12.64 6.38 -4.98
C TRP A 183 -13.25 7.23 -3.85
N GLY A 184 -14.41 7.83 -4.07
CA GLY A 184 -15.09 8.62 -3.05
C GLY A 184 -15.41 7.82 -1.78
N VAL A 185 -15.89 6.57 -1.96
CA VAL A 185 -16.27 5.69 -0.84
C VAL A 185 -15.05 5.22 -0.03
N VAL A 186 -13.92 4.92 -0.67
CA VAL A 186 -12.72 4.38 0.00
C VAL A 186 -11.67 5.46 0.22
N GLY A 187 -11.42 6.30 -0.79
CA GLY A 187 -10.34 7.29 -0.77
C GLY A 187 -10.60 8.44 0.20
N ILE A 188 -11.81 8.99 0.23
CA ILE A 188 -12.13 10.10 1.15
C ILE A 188 -11.95 9.67 2.62
N PRO A 189 -12.55 8.57 3.11
CA PRO A 189 -12.31 8.10 4.47
C PRO A 189 -10.83 7.80 4.76
N ALA A 190 -10.13 7.15 3.82
CA ALA A 190 -8.72 6.83 3.99
C ALA A 190 -7.85 8.10 4.15
N ILE A 191 -8.08 9.12 3.31
CA ILE A 191 -7.37 10.40 3.38
C ILE A 191 -7.71 11.16 4.67
N ILE A 192 -8.97 11.19 5.08
CA ILE A 192 -9.37 11.82 6.34
C ILE A 192 -8.67 11.15 7.53
N LEU A 193 -8.66 9.81 7.59
CA LEU A 193 -7.96 9.07 8.63
C LEU A 193 -6.46 9.32 8.60
N PHE A 194 -5.85 9.33 7.42
CA PHE A 194 -4.44 9.67 7.23
C PHE A 194 -4.09 11.05 7.79
N LEU A 195 -4.87 12.08 7.46
CA LEU A 195 -4.67 13.42 7.96
C LEU A 195 -4.86 13.47 9.49
N PHE A 196 -5.93 12.84 9.99
CA PHE A 196 -6.20 12.79 11.42
C PHE A 196 -5.05 12.17 12.22
N VAL A 197 -4.57 11.00 11.79
CA VAL A 197 -3.51 10.27 12.50
C VAL A 197 -2.17 11.01 12.43
N ASN A 198 -1.82 11.60 11.27
CA ASN A 198 -0.53 12.29 11.13
C ASN A 198 -0.47 13.65 11.82
N PHE A 199 -1.59 14.39 11.90
CA PHE A 199 -1.58 15.75 12.45
C PHE A 199 -2.12 15.85 13.88
N LEU A 200 -2.96 14.90 14.30
CA LEU A 200 -3.62 14.96 15.62
C LEU A 200 -3.16 13.85 16.58
N LEU A 201 -2.69 12.71 16.08
CA LEU A 201 -2.24 11.57 16.88
C LEU A 201 -0.91 11.00 16.33
N PRO A 202 0.17 11.80 16.25
CA PRO A 202 1.46 11.25 15.83
C PRO A 202 1.91 10.18 16.84
N PRO A 203 2.53 9.07 16.39
CA PRO A 203 2.98 7.96 17.22
C PRO A 203 4.18 8.31 18.10
#